data_b674a0da7b506d001469103747e14139
#
_entry.id   b674a0da7b506d001469103747e14139
#
_cell.length_a   1.000
_cell.length_b   1.000
_cell.length_c   1.000
_cell.angle_alpha   90.00
_cell.angle_beta   90.00
_cell.angle_gamma   90.00
#
_symmetry.space_group_name_H-M   'P 1'
#
loop_
_entity.id
_entity.type
_entity.pdbx_description
1 polymer ?
#
loop_
_entity_poly.entity_id
_entity_poly.type
_entity_poly.pdbx_seq_one_letter_code
_entity_poly.pdbx_strand_id
1 'polypeptide(L)'
;MQRLNQANLTQLPANILAPKYAPVAVGNGIVHFGVGNFHRTHQAMYCDALLNKGELKWGITGVSMRSPDMRDHLAPQDYLYTQATLGEHTQYQVVGALQDILVAPENPQAVIAAVAKNTTQLITMTITEKGYDLANGELDVSASGVAHDLDDLSQPRTIYGYIAAGLIQRSAQLSAKLSANLSAKLTVLCCDNMHAGGEFVKAGVKLLLAQHSPQTLAWVEANVAFASSMVDRVTPATSEQLKHDVAQELGLLDAAPVAAEPFTQWIIEDNFAGERPPFDRVGALFVDDITPFEKVKLRFLNASHSMLAAMGYLAGDQFIHEALRRSSLALFAEQALKLNVLPLTHVPSTMSGTTYIDEVLARFRNHNLPYAVLQVGTDSSQKIQQRWFPAIDDALRVGGACDYMAFAVAAWASFIQKHLNKMT
;
A
#
# COMPACT_ATOMS: atom_id res chain seq x y z
N MET A 1 -4.31 -6.13 32.30
CA MET A 1 -4.58 -7.05 31.16
C MET A 1 -3.30 -7.71 30.76
N GLN A 2 -3.37 -8.97 30.30
CA GLN A 2 -2.22 -9.67 29.69
C GLN A 2 -2.01 -9.15 28.26
N ARG A 3 -0.81 -9.37 27.71
CA ARG A 3 -0.47 -8.98 26.34
C ARG A 3 -1.02 -10.01 25.35
N LEU A 4 -1.51 -9.53 24.20
CA LEU A 4 -1.82 -10.39 23.06
C LEU A 4 -0.57 -11.17 22.65
N ASN A 5 -0.65 -12.48 22.59
CA ASN A 5 0.39 -13.39 22.07
C ASN A 5 -0.24 -14.75 21.74
N GLN A 6 0.54 -15.67 21.16
CA GLN A 6 0.04 -17.01 20.78
C GLN A 6 -0.54 -17.80 21.95
N ALA A 7 0.07 -17.71 23.12
CA ALA A 7 -0.39 -18.46 24.31
C ALA A 7 -1.76 -17.98 24.81
N ASN A 8 -2.12 -16.74 24.53
CA ASN A 8 -3.36 -16.11 25.01
C ASN A 8 -4.49 -16.11 23.95
N LEU A 9 -4.27 -16.60 22.73
CA LEU A 9 -5.30 -16.62 21.68
C LEU A 9 -6.57 -17.37 22.08
N THR A 10 -6.45 -18.40 22.92
CA THR A 10 -7.59 -19.18 23.43
C THR A 10 -8.48 -18.41 24.41
N GLN A 11 -8.02 -17.27 24.92
CA GLN A 11 -8.77 -16.41 25.85
C GLN A 11 -9.62 -15.36 25.12
N LEU A 12 -9.47 -15.24 23.79
CA LEU A 12 -10.22 -14.27 23.00
C LEU A 12 -11.73 -14.55 23.05
N PRO A 13 -12.58 -13.51 23.14
CA PRO A 13 -14.02 -13.64 22.99
C PRO A 13 -14.39 -14.30 21.65
N ALA A 14 -15.49 -15.05 21.63
CA ALA A 14 -15.92 -15.84 20.47
C ALA A 14 -16.26 -15.01 19.21
N ASN A 15 -16.54 -13.73 19.37
CA ASN A 15 -16.80 -12.79 18.29
C ASN A 15 -15.52 -12.20 17.67
N ILE A 16 -14.35 -12.46 18.23
CA ILE A 16 -13.08 -12.01 17.71
C ILE A 16 -12.52 -13.09 16.76
N LEU A 17 -12.24 -12.70 15.53
CA LEU A 17 -11.60 -13.59 14.57
C LEU A 17 -10.11 -13.75 14.91
N ALA A 18 -9.62 -15.00 14.90
CA ALA A 18 -8.23 -15.31 15.18
C ALA A 18 -7.65 -16.24 14.11
N PRO A 19 -6.30 -16.30 13.95
CA PRO A 19 -5.64 -17.25 13.06
C PRO A 19 -6.05 -18.69 13.38
N LYS A 20 -6.43 -19.46 12.35
CA LYS A 20 -6.76 -20.90 12.46
C LYS A 20 -5.58 -21.80 12.18
N TYR A 21 -4.47 -21.25 11.73
CA TYR A 21 -3.22 -21.95 11.44
C TYR A 21 -2.27 -21.90 12.65
N ALA A 22 -1.39 -22.89 12.73
CA ALA A 22 -0.33 -22.89 13.73
C ALA A 22 0.84 -22.04 13.23
N PRO A 23 1.25 -20.97 13.93
CA PRO A 23 2.32 -20.07 13.45
C PRO A 23 3.64 -20.79 13.16
N VAL A 24 3.99 -21.83 13.95
CA VAL A 24 5.20 -22.64 13.73
C VAL A 24 5.21 -23.38 12.38
N ALA A 25 4.06 -23.58 11.76
CA ALA A 25 3.94 -24.23 10.45
C ALA A 25 4.03 -23.25 9.27
N VAL A 26 4.05 -21.93 9.56
CA VAL A 26 4.05 -20.89 8.52
C VAL A 26 5.46 -20.69 7.97
N GLY A 27 5.59 -20.82 6.67
CA GLY A 27 6.83 -20.49 5.95
C GLY A 27 6.91 -19.00 5.61
N ASN A 28 8.13 -18.49 5.46
CA ASN A 28 8.40 -17.08 5.12
C ASN A 28 8.63 -16.94 3.61
N GLY A 29 7.58 -17.04 2.83
CA GLY A 29 7.63 -16.90 1.36
C GLY A 29 7.69 -15.46 0.88
N ILE A 30 7.38 -14.49 1.75
CA ILE A 30 7.31 -13.08 1.42
C ILE A 30 8.30 -12.28 2.27
N VAL A 31 9.07 -11.40 1.64
CA VAL A 31 9.80 -10.32 2.31
C VAL A 31 9.08 -9.01 1.97
N HIS A 32 8.65 -8.26 3.01
CA HIS A 32 7.91 -7.02 2.83
C HIS A 32 8.66 -5.82 3.39
N PHE A 33 8.96 -4.83 2.56
CA PHE A 33 9.57 -3.57 2.97
C PHE A 33 8.52 -2.53 3.33
N GLY A 34 8.55 -2.02 4.57
CA GLY A 34 7.63 -1.00 5.05
C GLY A 34 6.47 -1.55 5.86
N VAL A 35 6.70 -2.00 7.09
CA VAL A 35 5.67 -2.59 7.99
C VAL A 35 4.82 -1.50 8.64
N GLY A 36 4.19 -0.67 7.80
CA GLY A 36 3.30 0.41 8.25
C GLY A 36 1.85 -0.04 8.48
N ASN A 37 0.99 0.92 8.86
CA ASN A 37 -0.43 0.65 9.06
C ASN A 37 -1.09 0.13 7.78
N PHE A 38 -0.76 0.72 6.62
CA PHE A 38 -1.34 0.31 5.35
C PHE A 38 -1.01 -1.15 5.01
N HIS A 39 0.25 -1.55 5.09
CA HIS A 39 0.63 -2.95 4.89
C HIS A 39 -0.16 -3.90 5.80
N ARG A 40 -0.22 -3.58 7.10
CA ARG A 40 -0.86 -4.43 8.11
C ARG A 40 -2.37 -4.53 7.95
N THR A 41 -3.01 -3.53 7.32
CA THR A 41 -4.45 -3.55 7.02
C THR A 41 -4.77 -4.01 5.60
N HIS A 42 -3.78 -4.17 4.71
CA HIS A 42 -4.00 -4.54 3.31
C HIS A 42 -3.28 -5.84 2.96
N GLN A 43 -2.03 -5.82 2.51
CA GLN A 43 -1.34 -7.03 2.03
C GLN A 43 -1.29 -8.14 3.10
N ALA A 44 -1.02 -7.79 4.34
CA ALA A 44 -0.97 -8.77 5.43
C ALA A 44 -2.33 -9.45 5.69
N MET A 45 -3.45 -8.76 5.43
CA MET A 45 -4.79 -9.34 5.52
C MET A 45 -5.04 -10.39 4.44
N TYR A 46 -4.61 -10.13 3.19
CA TYR A 46 -4.69 -11.11 2.10
C TYR A 46 -3.81 -12.33 2.41
N CYS A 47 -2.61 -12.11 2.96
CA CYS A 47 -1.73 -13.22 3.39
C CYS A 47 -2.36 -14.03 4.54
N ASP A 48 -2.89 -13.37 5.56
CA ASP A 48 -3.57 -14.04 6.69
C ASP A 48 -4.76 -14.87 6.21
N ALA A 49 -5.54 -14.33 5.27
CA ALA A 49 -6.66 -15.05 4.66
C ALA A 49 -6.19 -16.30 3.88
N LEU A 50 -5.05 -16.25 3.18
CA LEU A 50 -4.44 -17.41 2.53
C LEU A 50 -3.95 -18.45 3.55
N LEU A 51 -3.25 -18.01 4.60
CA LEU A 51 -2.80 -18.91 5.67
C LEU A 51 -3.97 -19.62 6.34
N ASN A 52 -5.09 -18.91 6.55
CA ASN A 52 -6.33 -19.51 7.07
C ASN A 52 -6.99 -20.50 6.10
N LYS A 53 -6.64 -20.50 4.81
CA LYS A 53 -7.04 -21.50 3.79
C LYS A 53 -6.02 -22.63 3.61
N GLY A 54 -4.96 -22.66 4.44
CA GLY A 54 -3.95 -23.71 4.41
C GLY A 54 -2.76 -23.45 3.46
N GLU A 55 -2.68 -22.27 2.85
CA GLU A 55 -1.56 -21.85 2.00
C GLU A 55 -0.38 -21.35 2.85
N LEU A 56 0.19 -22.24 3.68
CA LEU A 56 1.08 -21.91 4.80
C LEU A 56 2.45 -21.34 4.42
N LYS A 57 2.85 -21.34 3.16
CA LYS A 57 4.14 -20.82 2.70
C LYS A 57 4.19 -19.27 2.60
N TRP A 58 3.04 -18.57 2.63
CA TRP A 58 2.93 -17.15 2.35
C TRP A 58 2.96 -16.26 3.60
N GLY A 59 3.66 -16.68 4.64
CA GLY A 59 3.99 -15.83 5.77
C GLY A 59 5.01 -14.76 5.40
N ILE A 60 5.02 -13.67 6.17
CA ILE A 60 5.74 -12.44 5.87
C ILE A 60 6.90 -12.23 6.85
N THR A 61 8.11 -12.04 6.33
CA THR A 61 9.20 -11.37 7.03
C THR A 61 9.12 -9.88 6.68
N GLY A 62 8.75 -9.05 7.64
CA GLY A 62 8.71 -7.61 7.48
C GLY A 62 10.10 -6.97 7.57
N VAL A 63 10.30 -5.85 6.89
CA VAL A 63 11.52 -5.04 6.98
C VAL A 63 11.16 -3.61 7.33
N SER A 64 11.60 -3.16 8.49
CA SER A 64 11.53 -1.75 8.88
C SER A 64 12.77 -1.01 8.36
N MET A 65 12.55 0.01 7.53
CA MET A 65 13.62 0.75 6.85
C MET A 65 14.26 1.83 7.73
N ARG A 66 13.65 2.20 8.86
CA ARG A 66 14.07 3.39 9.63
C ARG A 66 14.26 3.15 11.11
N SER A 67 13.25 2.60 11.79
CA SER A 67 13.26 2.47 13.26
C SER A 67 12.86 1.08 13.70
N PRO A 68 13.26 0.66 14.93
CA PRO A 68 12.87 -0.62 15.52
C PRO A 68 11.44 -0.62 16.09
N ASP A 69 10.76 0.51 16.17
CA ASP A 69 9.52 0.68 16.94
C ASP A 69 8.48 -0.41 16.65
N MET A 70 8.25 -0.73 15.38
CA MET A 70 7.24 -1.72 15.03
C MET A 70 7.66 -3.14 15.45
N ARG A 71 8.94 -3.49 15.32
CA ARG A 71 9.47 -4.75 15.86
C ARG A 71 9.30 -4.79 17.38
N ASP A 72 9.69 -3.73 18.06
CA ASP A 72 9.69 -3.69 19.53
C ASP A 72 8.26 -3.74 20.12
N HIS A 73 7.28 -3.23 19.37
CA HIS A 73 5.87 -3.40 19.72
C HIS A 73 5.35 -4.82 19.47
N LEU A 74 5.68 -5.42 18.31
CA LEU A 74 5.05 -6.66 17.85
C LEU A 74 5.81 -7.93 18.26
N ALA A 75 7.14 -7.90 18.41
CA ALA A 75 7.91 -9.08 18.82
C ALA A 75 7.45 -9.67 20.17
N PRO A 76 7.15 -8.83 21.22
CA PRO A 76 6.60 -9.36 22.46
C PRO A 76 5.16 -9.91 22.35
N GLN A 77 4.53 -9.78 21.18
CA GLN A 77 3.19 -10.28 20.82
C GLN A 77 3.26 -11.45 19.82
N ASP A 78 4.44 -12.07 19.64
CA ASP A 78 4.66 -13.08 18.60
C ASP A 78 4.27 -12.59 17.22
N TYR A 79 4.47 -11.29 16.94
CA TYR A 79 4.10 -10.55 15.73
C TYR A 79 2.59 -10.53 15.41
N LEU A 80 1.74 -10.95 16.34
CA LEU A 80 0.29 -10.79 16.25
C LEU A 80 -0.10 -9.32 16.45
N TYR A 81 -1.16 -8.91 15.79
CA TYR A 81 -1.80 -7.61 16.02
C TYR A 81 -3.28 -7.67 15.66
N THR A 82 -4.04 -6.69 16.13
CA THR A 82 -5.47 -6.60 15.87
C THR A 82 -5.75 -5.60 14.76
N GLN A 83 -6.57 -6.01 13.78
CA GLN A 83 -7.21 -5.09 12.85
C GLN A 83 -8.66 -4.84 13.29
N ALA A 84 -9.02 -3.56 13.46
CA ALA A 84 -10.38 -3.10 13.62
C ALA A 84 -10.94 -2.65 12.25
N THR A 85 -11.99 -3.29 11.78
CA THR A 85 -12.70 -2.89 10.55
C THR A 85 -13.85 -1.97 10.93
N LEU A 86 -13.72 -0.68 10.58
CA LEU A 86 -14.62 0.41 10.98
C LEU A 86 -15.80 0.54 10.01
N GLY A 87 -16.76 -0.36 10.09
CA GLY A 87 -18.04 -0.33 9.38
C GLY A 87 -19.15 0.29 10.24
N GLU A 88 -20.41 -0.05 9.93
CA GLU A 88 -21.57 0.28 10.78
C GLU A 88 -21.40 -0.29 12.19
N HIS A 89 -20.90 -1.53 12.25
CA HIS A 89 -20.40 -2.17 13.46
C HIS A 89 -18.91 -2.48 13.27
N THR A 90 -18.10 -2.15 14.28
CA THR A 90 -16.68 -2.48 14.25
C THR A 90 -16.47 -3.97 14.44
N GLN A 91 -15.68 -4.57 13.55
CA GLN A 91 -15.26 -5.96 13.62
C GLN A 91 -13.77 -6.03 13.99
N TYR A 92 -13.40 -6.96 14.85
CA TYR A 92 -12.01 -7.14 15.27
C TYR A 92 -11.49 -8.50 14.82
N GLN A 93 -10.29 -8.48 14.27
CA GLN A 93 -9.57 -9.69 13.84
C GLN A 93 -8.13 -9.63 14.31
N VAL A 94 -7.67 -10.69 14.95
CA VAL A 94 -6.23 -10.91 15.21
C VAL A 94 -5.58 -11.47 13.95
N VAL A 95 -4.49 -10.84 13.52
CA VAL A 95 -3.74 -11.15 12.30
C VAL A 95 -2.40 -11.75 12.67
N GLY A 96 -2.02 -12.86 12.07
CA GLY A 96 -0.79 -13.59 12.35
C GLY A 96 0.11 -13.81 11.12
N ALA A 97 -0.11 -13.08 10.02
CA ALA A 97 0.67 -13.24 8.79
C ALA A 97 2.14 -12.80 8.92
N LEU A 98 2.43 -11.85 9.82
CA LEU A 98 3.80 -11.45 10.14
C LEU A 98 4.46 -12.53 11.01
N GLN A 99 5.66 -12.97 10.61
CA GLN A 99 6.41 -13.98 11.33
C GLN A 99 7.68 -13.41 11.97
N ASP A 100 8.18 -12.30 11.42
CA ASP A 100 9.38 -11.61 11.90
C ASP A 100 9.40 -10.17 11.36
N ILE A 101 10.14 -9.29 12.03
CA ILE A 101 10.44 -7.93 11.55
C ILE A 101 11.92 -7.65 11.71
N LEU A 102 12.60 -7.52 10.58
CA LEU A 102 14.00 -7.08 10.51
C LEU A 102 14.06 -5.55 10.51
N VAL A 103 15.09 -5.02 11.15
CA VAL A 103 15.35 -3.56 11.17
C VAL A 103 16.59 -3.29 10.33
N ALA A 104 16.38 -2.69 9.16
CA ALA A 104 17.41 -2.52 8.15
C ALA A 104 18.66 -1.77 8.65
N PRO A 105 18.55 -0.63 9.39
CA PRO A 105 19.73 0.05 9.93
C PRO A 105 20.48 -0.72 11.02
N GLU A 106 19.83 -1.62 11.75
CA GLU A 106 20.47 -2.41 12.81
C GLU A 106 21.23 -3.62 12.27
N ASN A 107 20.65 -4.27 11.25
CA ASN A 107 21.26 -5.46 10.67
C ASN A 107 20.98 -5.56 9.16
N PRO A 108 21.71 -4.79 8.33
CA PRO A 108 21.58 -4.82 6.88
C PRO A 108 21.78 -6.23 6.30
N GLN A 109 22.71 -7.00 6.86
CA GLN A 109 23.02 -8.35 6.37
C GLN A 109 21.88 -9.34 6.57
N ALA A 110 21.08 -9.20 7.64
CA ALA A 110 19.89 -10.03 7.83
C ALA A 110 18.83 -9.76 6.76
N VAL A 111 18.66 -8.48 6.36
CA VAL A 111 17.74 -8.09 5.27
C VAL A 111 18.20 -8.65 3.93
N ILE A 112 19.50 -8.49 3.60
CA ILE A 112 20.12 -9.03 2.38
C ILE A 112 19.93 -10.56 2.34
N ALA A 113 20.19 -11.24 3.45
CA ALA A 113 20.03 -12.69 3.56
C ALA A 113 18.56 -13.11 3.42
N ALA A 114 17.59 -12.34 3.93
CA ALA A 114 16.16 -12.62 3.75
C ALA A 114 15.74 -12.55 2.29
N VAL A 115 16.19 -11.54 1.55
CA VAL A 115 15.97 -11.43 0.09
C VAL A 115 16.63 -12.59 -0.66
N ALA A 116 17.83 -13.00 -0.24
CA ALA A 116 18.59 -14.07 -0.87
C ALA A 116 18.06 -15.48 -0.60
N LYS A 117 17.20 -15.69 0.42
CA LYS A 117 16.68 -17.01 0.75
C LYS A 117 15.90 -17.63 -0.40
N ASN A 118 16.12 -18.93 -0.66
CA ASN A 118 15.36 -19.67 -1.69
C ASN A 118 13.88 -19.81 -1.37
N THR A 119 13.51 -19.76 -0.10
CA THR A 119 12.10 -19.78 0.32
C THR A 119 11.39 -18.46 0.01
N THR A 120 12.12 -17.38 -0.15
CA THR A 120 11.54 -16.08 -0.58
C THR A 120 11.16 -16.18 -2.05
N GLN A 121 9.86 -16.12 -2.33
CA GLN A 121 9.27 -16.20 -3.65
C GLN A 121 8.72 -14.85 -4.13
N LEU A 122 8.42 -13.97 -3.17
CA LEU A 122 7.84 -12.67 -3.42
C LEU A 122 8.49 -11.61 -2.53
N ILE A 123 8.89 -10.49 -3.12
CA ILE A 123 9.26 -9.27 -2.42
C ILE A 123 8.16 -8.26 -2.66
N THR A 124 7.63 -7.67 -1.59
CA THR A 124 6.61 -6.62 -1.66
C THR A 124 7.06 -5.36 -0.92
N MET A 125 6.47 -4.22 -1.21
CA MET A 125 6.84 -2.97 -0.55
C MET A 125 5.68 -2.00 -0.42
N THR A 126 5.69 -1.25 0.69
CA THR A 126 4.87 -0.06 0.96
C THR A 126 5.71 0.96 1.72
N ILE A 127 6.56 1.69 1.00
CA ILE A 127 7.57 2.59 1.57
C ILE A 127 7.26 4.07 1.41
N THR A 128 6.12 4.38 0.80
CA THR A 128 5.65 5.71 0.41
C THR A 128 6.48 6.35 -0.71
N GLU A 129 5.89 7.31 -1.43
CA GLU A 129 6.53 7.99 -2.57
C GLU A 129 7.92 8.55 -2.26
N LYS A 130 8.13 9.06 -1.03
CA LYS A 130 9.43 9.62 -0.59
C LYS A 130 10.53 8.56 -0.45
N GLY A 131 10.18 7.30 -0.29
CA GLY A 131 11.15 6.21 -0.17
C GLY A 131 11.72 5.72 -1.50
N TYR A 132 11.20 6.26 -2.62
CA TYR A 132 11.68 5.92 -3.96
C TYR A 132 12.73 6.89 -4.51
N ASP A 133 13.06 7.97 -3.79
CA ASP A 133 14.08 8.96 -4.19
C ASP A 133 13.90 9.43 -5.66
N LEU A 134 12.67 9.82 -6.02
CA LEU A 134 12.34 10.27 -7.37
C LEU A 134 12.42 11.79 -7.49
N ALA A 135 13.03 12.28 -8.58
CA ALA A 135 13.01 13.67 -9.01
C ALA A 135 12.48 13.75 -10.44
N ASN A 136 11.49 14.60 -10.69
CA ASN A 136 10.84 14.77 -12.00
C ASN A 136 10.34 13.46 -12.65
N GLY A 137 9.95 12.48 -11.84
CA GLY A 137 9.45 11.18 -12.32
C GLY A 137 10.53 10.16 -12.67
N GLU A 138 11.80 10.45 -12.37
CA GLU A 138 12.93 9.56 -12.57
C GLU A 138 13.69 9.35 -11.26
N LEU A 139 14.50 8.28 -11.17
CA LEU A 139 15.34 8.03 -10.01
C LEU A 139 16.39 9.13 -9.85
N ASP A 140 16.39 9.80 -8.69
CA ASP A 140 17.42 10.79 -8.37
C ASP A 140 18.70 10.10 -7.90
N VAL A 141 19.64 9.95 -8.83
CA VAL A 141 20.96 9.37 -8.54
C VAL A 141 21.81 10.23 -7.60
N SER A 142 21.45 11.50 -7.40
CA SER A 142 22.12 12.40 -6.47
C SER A 142 21.54 12.33 -5.04
N ALA A 143 20.40 11.69 -4.85
CA ALA A 143 19.84 11.43 -3.54
C ALA A 143 20.82 10.64 -2.68
N SER A 144 21.04 11.08 -1.44
CA SER A 144 22.14 10.59 -0.59
C SER A 144 22.14 9.06 -0.38
N GLY A 145 20.96 8.44 -0.35
CA GLY A 145 20.81 6.99 -0.25
C GLY A 145 21.23 6.28 -1.52
N VAL A 146 20.78 6.77 -2.69
CA VAL A 146 21.08 6.19 -4.00
C VAL A 146 22.55 6.36 -4.33
N ALA A 147 23.12 7.57 -4.12
CA ALA A 147 24.54 7.83 -4.33
C ALA A 147 25.43 6.93 -3.46
N HIS A 148 25.03 6.72 -2.19
CA HIS A 148 25.72 5.78 -1.32
C HIS A 148 25.69 4.35 -1.87
N ASP A 149 24.53 3.87 -2.29
CA ASP A 149 24.35 2.49 -2.77
C ASP A 149 25.03 2.26 -4.14
N LEU A 150 25.24 3.33 -4.92
CA LEU A 150 26.06 3.29 -6.13
C LEU A 150 27.56 3.14 -5.82
N ASP A 151 28.02 3.62 -4.67
CA ASP A 151 29.42 3.52 -4.23
C ASP A 151 29.66 2.21 -3.44
N ASP A 152 28.78 1.89 -2.48
CA ASP A 152 28.92 0.74 -1.58
C ASP A 152 27.58 0.02 -1.31
N LEU A 153 27.45 -1.22 -1.81
CA LEU A 153 26.32 -2.11 -1.54
C LEU A 153 26.51 -3.01 -0.31
N SER A 154 27.60 -2.90 0.42
CA SER A 154 27.82 -3.74 1.61
C SER A 154 26.90 -3.38 2.76
N GLN A 155 26.45 -2.12 2.81
CA GLN A 155 25.48 -1.60 3.78
C GLN A 155 24.43 -0.73 3.06
N PRO A 156 23.48 -1.33 2.35
CA PRO A 156 22.52 -0.60 1.55
C PRO A 156 21.67 0.35 2.40
N ARG A 157 21.26 1.48 1.81
CA ARG A 157 20.40 2.49 2.44
C ARG A 157 19.03 2.60 1.77
N THR A 158 18.94 2.21 0.50
CA THR A 158 17.69 2.27 -0.27
C THR A 158 17.08 0.88 -0.43
N ILE A 159 15.80 0.83 -0.78
CA ILE A 159 15.13 -0.42 -1.14
C ILE A 159 15.82 -1.08 -2.35
N TYR A 160 16.27 -0.28 -3.30
CA TYR A 160 17.00 -0.75 -4.48
C TYR A 160 18.28 -1.47 -4.10
N GLY A 161 19.03 -0.88 -3.15
CA GLY A 161 20.27 -1.45 -2.63
C GLY A 161 20.06 -2.77 -1.91
N TYR A 162 19.08 -2.87 -1.03
CA TYR A 162 18.74 -4.12 -0.35
C TYR A 162 18.32 -5.21 -1.32
N ILE A 163 17.49 -4.89 -2.31
CA ILE A 163 17.07 -5.86 -3.32
C ILE A 163 18.26 -6.26 -4.18
N ALA A 164 19.07 -5.32 -4.70
CA ALA A 164 20.23 -5.61 -5.54
C ALA A 164 21.26 -6.48 -4.80
N ALA A 165 21.64 -6.12 -3.56
CA ALA A 165 22.57 -6.90 -2.74
C ALA A 165 22.06 -8.33 -2.48
N GLY A 166 20.76 -8.46 -2.15
CA GLY A 166 20.12 -9.76 -1.95
C GLY A 166 20.09 -10.62 -3.22
N LEU A 167 19.85 -10.02 -4.39
CA LEU A 167 19.89 -10.71 -5.69
C LEU A 167 21.30 -11.14 -6.08
N ILE A 168 22.33 -10.33 -5.79
CA ILE A 168 23.75 -10.72 -5.97
C ILE A 168 24.04 -11.97 -5.12
N GLN A 169 23.68 -11.93 -3.84
CA GLN A 169 23.90 -13.06 -2.95
C GLN A 169 23.11 -14.30 -3.40
N ARG A 170 21.83 -14.15 -3.82
CA ARG A 170 20.98 -15.24 -4.31
C ARG A 170 21.57 -15.90 -5.57
N SER A 171 21.95 -15.13 -6.56
CA SER A 171 22.56 -15.64 -7.81
C SER A 171 23.85 -16.40 -7.55
N ALA A 172 24.71 -15.91 -6.65
CA ALA A 172 25.95 -16.58 -6.25
C ALA A 172 25.68 -17.91 -5.54
N GLN A 173 24.71 -17.96 -4.62
CA GLN A 173 24.31 -19.20 -3.93
C GLN A 173 23.76 -20.26 -4.88
N LEU A 174 23.00 -19.86 -5.90
CA LEU A 174 22.45 -20.77 -6.90
C LEU A 174 23.54 -21.31 -7.83
N SER A 175 24.50 -20.47 -8.21
CA SER A 175 25.65 -20.87 -9.05
C SER A 175 26.59 -21.83 -8.32
N ALA A 176 26.76 -21.68 -7.01
CA ALA A 176 27.61 -22.55 -6.18
C ALA A 176 26.98 -23.91 -5.85
N LYS A 177 25.64 -24.00 -5.84
CA LYS A 177 24.90 -25.21 -5.56
C LYS A 177 24.44 -25.87 -6.86
N LEU A 178 25.22 -26.81 -7.37
CA LEU A 178 24.85 -27.72 -8.48
C LEU A 178 23.60 -28.60 -8.20
N SER A 179 22.80 -28.32 -7.18
CA SER A 179 21.65 -29.13 -6.81
C SER A 179 20.35 -28.62 -7.44
N ALA A 180 19.70 -29.48 -8.19
CA ALA A 180 18.65 -29.31 -9.15
C ALA A 180 17.25 -28.87 -8.62
N ASN A 181 17.08 -28.45 -7.36
CA ASN A 181 15.74 -28.21 -6.77
C ASN A 181 15.55 -26.82 -6.17
N LEU A 182 16.38 -25.84 -6.50
CA LEU A 182 16.23 -24.47 -5.98
C LEU A 182 15.54 -23.60 -7.01
N SER A 183 14.40 -23.01 -6.68
CA SER A 183 13.75 -22.03 -7.55
C SER A 183 14.64 -20.79 -7.66
N ALA A 184 15.18 -20.56 -8.84
CA ALA A 184 15.92 -19.32 -9.16
C ALA A 184 14.97 -18.12 -9.17
N LYS A 185 13.70 -18.36 -9.51
CA LYS A 185 12.72 -17.35 -9.86
C LYS A 185 12.18 -16.61 -8.64
N LEU A 186 11.97 -15.30 -8.79
CA LEU A 186 11.49 -14.39 -7.77
C LEU A 186 10.65 -13.29 -8.41
N THR A 187 9.63 -12.82 -7.73
CA THR A 187 8.86 -11.65 -8.14
C THR A 187 9.05 -10.51 -7.15
N VAL A 188 9.24 -9.30 -7.66
CA VAL A 188 9.26 -8.04 -6.91
C VAL A 188 7.97 -7.30 -7.27
N LEU A 189 7.09 -7.06 -6.30
CA LEU A 189 5.77 -6.49 -6.49
C LEU A 189 5.66 -5.16 -5.72
N CYS A 190 5.53 -4.06 -6.44
CA CYS A 190 5.25 -2.76 -5.82
C CYS A 190 3.79 -2.69 -5.37
N CYS A 191 3.58 -2.36 -4.09
CA CYS A 191 2.27 -2.19 -3.46
C CYS A 191 2.03 -0.77 -2.97
N ASP A 192 2.80 0.20 -3.45
CA ASP A 192 2.60 1.61 -3.15
C ASP A 192 1.58 2.25 -4.10
N ASN A 193 1.01 3.37 -3.64
CA ASN A 193 0.05 4.14 -4.43
C ASN A 193 0.77 5.04 -5.43
N MET A 194 1.41 4.43 -6.43
CA MET A 194 2.13 5.13 -7.48
C MET A 194 1.91 4.45 -8.84
N HIS A 195 1.97 5.23 -9.91
CA HIS A 195 1.90 4.71 -11.28
C HIS A 195 3.18 3.96 -11.63
N ALA A 196 3.03 2.80 -12.28
CA ALA A 196 4.16 1.99 -12.78
C ALA A 196 5.26 1.69 -11.74
N GLY A 197 4.89 1.49 -10.46
CA GLY A 197 5.84 1.32 -9.36
C GLY A 197 6.83 0.19 -9.55
N GLY A 198 6.42 -0.92 -10.16
CA GLY A 198 7.30 -2.04 -10.49
C GLY A 198 8.43 -1.66 -11.45
N GLU A 199 8.15 -0.82 -12.45
CA GLU A 199 9.17 -0.36 -13.41
C GLU A 199 10.19 0.58 -12.74
N PHE A 200 9.77 1.44 -11.79
CA PHE A 200 10.70 2.26 -11.02
C PHE A 200 11.64 1.41 -10.16
N VAL A 201 11.09 0.41 -9.48
CA VAL A 201 11.92 -0.52 -8.68
C VAL A 201 12.88 -1.27 -9.56
N LYS A 202 12.44 -1.77 -10.71
CA LYS A 202 13.26 -2.46 -11.71
C LYS A 202 14.42 -1.57 -12.20
N ALA A 203 14.12 -0.31 -12.56
CA ALA A 203 15.14 0.63 -13.03
C ALA A 203 16.23 0.88 -11.98
N GLY A 204 15.84 1.15 -10.71
CA GLY A 204 16.79 1.36 -9.63
C GLY A 204 17.64 0.13 -9.32
N VAL A 205 17.02 -1.04 -9.24
CA VAL A 205 17.76 -2.32 -9.03
C VAL A 205 18.72 -2.60 -10.17
N LYS A 206 18.30 -2.43 -11.44
CA LYS A 206 19.15 -2.64 -12.61
C LYS A 206 20.33 -1.68 -12.65
N LEU A 207 20.13 -0.41 -12.28
CA LEU A 207 21.20 0.59 -12.19
C LEU A 207 22.30 0.12 -11.23
N LEU A 208 21.95 -0.30 -10.02
CA LEU A 208 22.89 -0.78 -9.02
C LEU A 208 23.56 -2.08 -9.44
N LEU A 209 22.83 -3.01 -10.06
CA LEU A 209 23.41 -4.25 -10.57
C LEU A 209 24.37 -4.02 -11.73
N ALA A 210 24.09 -3.08 -12.61
CA ALA A 210 25.01 -2.70 -13.70
C ALA A 210 26.34 -2.17 -13.15
N GLN A 211 26.31 -1.44 -12.03
CA GLN A 211 27.51 -0.92 -11.37
C GLN A 211 28.28 -2.00 -10.62
N HIS A 212 27.60 -2.83 -9.81
CA HIS A 212 28.24 -3.72 -8.83
C HIS A 212 28.39 -5.17 -9.31
N SER A 213 27.51 -5.65 -10.19
CA SER A 213 27.51 -7.05 -10.64
C SER A 213 26.78 -7.24 -11.98
N PRO A 214 27.41 -6.86 -13.10
CA PRO A 214 26.81 -7.01 -14.43
C PRO A 214 26.39 -8.45 -14.77
N GLN A 215 27.10 -9.45 -14.23
CA GLN A 215 26.73 -10.85 -14.40
C GLN A 215 25.39 -11.19 -13.68
N THR A 216 25.12 -10.56 -12.53
CA THR A 216 23.83 -10.72 -11.83
C THR A 216 22.70 -10.02 -12.57
N LEU A 217 22.98 -8.92 -13.26
CA LEU A 217 21.98 -8.23 -14.08
C LEU A 217 21.39 -9.17 -15.15
N ALA A 218 22.25 -9.88 -15.90
CA ALA A 218 21.77 -10.85 -16.89
C ALA A 218 20.98 -12.01 -16.26
N TRP A 219 21.38 -12.46 -15.05
CA TRP A 219 20.64 -13.46 -14.32
C TRP A 219 19.25 -12.94 -13.87
N VAL A 220 19.17 -11.69 -13.40
CA VAL A 220 17.91 -11.03 -12.98
C VAL A 220 16.94 -10.93 -14.16
N GLU A 221 17.42 -10.56 -15.34
CA GLU A 221 16.56 -10.47 -16.54
C GLU A 221 15.90 -11.80 -16.92
N ALA A 222 16.54 -12.92 -16.60
CA ALA A 222 16.02 -14.27 -16.87
C ALA A 222 15.16 -14.85 -15.74
N ASN A 223 15.31 -14.36 -14.50
CA ASN A 223 14.77 -15.03 -13.32
C ASN A 223 13.92 -14.17 -12.41
N VAL A 224 13.89 -12.84 -12.58
CA VAL A 224 13.15 -11.93 -11.69
C VAL A 224 12.14 -11.12 -12.50
N ALA A 225 10.87 -11.19 -12.09
CA ALA A 225 9.85 -10.31 -12.59
C ALA A 225 9.70 -9.10 -11.66
N PHE A 226 9.37 -7.95 -12.25
CA PHE A 226 8.99 -6.75 -11.53
C PHE A 226 7.56 -6.42 -11.94
N ALA A 227 6.66 -6.42 -10.97
CA ALA A 227 5.24 -6.21 -11.20
C ALA A 227 4.75 -4.99 -10.40
N SER A 228 3.71 -4.38 -10.90
CA SER A 228 2.99 -3.30 -10.22
C SER A 228 1.67 -3.80 -9.66
N SER A 229 1.10 -3.07 -8.69
CA SER A 229 -0.26 -3.32 -8.25
C SER A 229 -0.99 -2.04 -7.89
N MET A 230 -2.29 -2.02 -8.10
CA MET A 230 -3.18 -0.99 -7.61
C MET A 230 -3.79 -1.46 -6.30
N VAL A 231 -3.56 -0.69 -5.25
CA VAL A 231 -4.03 -0.94 -3.89
C VAL A 231 -5.04 0.12 -3.48
N ASP A 232 -6.12 -0.27 -2.83
CA ASP A 232 -7.10 0.68 -2.32
C ASP A 232 -7.71 0.16 -1.00
N ARG A 233 -7.40 0.84 0.05
CA ARG A 233 -7.99 0.73 1.37
C ARG A 233 -7.66 1.95 2.19
N VAL A 234 -8.62 2.42 2.92
CA VAL A 234 -8.43 3.53 3.83
C VAL A 234 -7.99 3.03 5.20
N THR A 235 -6.87 3.58 5.66
CA THR A 235 -6.22 3.21 6.92
C THR A 235 -5.87 4.46 7.70
N PRO A 236 -6.65 4.82 8.73
CA PRO A 236 -6.31 5.94 9.61
C PRO A 236 -5.08 5.64 10.47
N ALA A 237 -4.47 6.70 11.00
CA ALA A 237 -3.42 6.54 12.00
C ALA A 237 -3.99 5.87 13.27
N THR A 238 -3.18 5.01 13.89
CA THR A 238 -3.52 4.40 15.17
C THR A 238 -3.59 5.47 16.26
N SER A 239 -4.74 5.57 16.93
CA SER A 239 -4.97 6.47 18.06
C SER A 239 -4.90 5.74 19.39
N GLU A 240 -4.70 6.46 20.49
CA GLU A 240 -4.78 5.88 21.84
C GLU A 240 -6.21 5.37 22.15
N GLN A 241 -7.25 6.01 21.58
CA GLN A 241 -8.62 5.52 21.68
C GLN A 241 -8.77 4.15 21.04
N LEU A 242 -8.22 3.94 19.83
CA LEU A 242 -8.24 2.63 19.17
C LEU A 242 -7.56 1.54 20.02
N LYS A 243 -6.41 1.85 20.63
CA LYS A 243 -5.71 0.91 21.52
C LYS A 243 -6.58 0.54 22.73
N HIS A 244 -7.25 1.53 23.30
CA HIS A 244 -8.15 1.33 24.44
C HIS A 244 -9.35 0.45 24.05
N ASP A 245 -10.02 0.77 22.94
CA ASP A 245 -11.18 0.03 22.46
C ASP A 245 -10.82 -1.43 22.13
N VAL A 246 -9.68 -1.65 21.43
CA VAL A 246 -9.18 -2.98 21.15
C VAL A 246 -8.89 -3.75 22.43
N ALA A 247 -8.26 -3.11 23.43
CA ALA A 247 -7.95 -3.79 24.68
C ALA A 247 -9.23 -4.19 25.46
N GLN A 248 -10.27 -3.36 25.40
CA GLN A 248 -11.57 -3.69 26.02
C GLN A 248 -12.24 -4.87 25.31
N GLU A 249 -12.27 -4.86 23.98
CA GLU A 249 -12.94 -5.89 23.18
C GLU A 249 -12.23 -7.25 23.24
N LEU A 250 -10.88 -7.25 23.22
CA LEU A 250 -10.10 -8.49 23.29
C LEU A 250 -9.94 -9.03 24.70
N GLY A 251 -10.00 -8.18 25.71
CA GLY A 251 -9.55 -8.51 27.07
C GLY A 251 -8.02 -8.65 27.19
N LEU A 252 -7.27 -8.31 26.14
CA LEU A 252 -5.81 -8.38 26.02
C LEU A 252 -5.24 -7.06 25.53
N LEU A 253 -3.98 -6.76 25.91
CA LEU A 253 -3.28 -5.56 25.43
C LEU A 253 -2.62 -5.83 24.08
N ASP A 254 -2.93 -4.99 23.08
CA ASP A 254 -2.24 -4.94 21.81
C ASP A 254 -1.49 -3.60 21.70
N ALA A 255 -0.17 -3.66 21.54
CA ALA A 255 0.68 -2.47 21.50
C ALA A 255 0.58 -1.72 20.16
N ALA A 256 0.17 -2.40 19.10
CA ALA A 256 0.16 -1.84 17.75
C ALA A 256 -1.08 -2.26 16.92
N PRO A 257 -2.30 -2.07 17.42
CA PRO A 257 -3.49 -2.35 16.63
C PRO A 257 -3.59 -1.40 15.45
N VAL A 258 -4.33 -1.80 14.42
CA VAL A 258 -4.58 -0.97 13.23
C VAL A 258 -6.08 -0.92 12.93
N ALA A 259 -6.50 0.16 12.29
CA ALA A 259 -7.88 0.30 11.83
C ALA A 259 -7.94 0.49 10.31
N ALA A 260 -9.03 0.01 9.70
CA ALA A 260 -9.29 0.22 8.29
C ALA A 260 -10.79 0.27 8.00
N GLU A 261 -11.15 0.78 6.85
CA GLU A 261 -12.51 0.66 6.31
C GLU A 261 -12.85 -0.79 5.93
N PRO A 262 -14.15 -1.12 5.77
CA PRO A 262 -14.57 -2.43 5.26
C PRO A 262 -14.10 -2.71 3.83
N PHE A 263 -14.06 -1.69 2.97
CA PHE A 263 -13.63 -1.83 1.58
C PHE A 263 -12.14 -2.19 1.52
N THR A 264 -11.80 -3.11 0.62
CA THR A 264 -10.42 -3.43 0.25
C THR A 264 -10.39 -3.84 -1.22
N GLN A 265 -9.37 -3.38 -1.95
CA GLN A 265 -9.15 -3.77 -3.32
C GLN A 265 -7.65 -3.92 -3.58
N TRP A 266 -7.27 -5.04 -4.20
CA TRP A 266 -5.92 -5.29 -4.65
C TRP A 266 -5.97 -5.84 -6.06
N ILE A 267 -5.49 -5.05 -7.01
CA ILE A 267 -5.37 -5.43 -8.42
C ILE A 267 -3.89 -5.57 -8.71
N ILE A 268 -3.48 -6.72 -9.19
CA ILE A 268 -2.09 -7.13 -9.33
C ILE A 268 -1.81 -7.43 -10.79
N GLU A 269 -0.75 -6.86 -11.33
CA GLU A 269 -0.23 -7.22 -12.65
C GLU A 269 0.22 -8.69 -12.62
N ASP A 270 -0.32 -9.53 -13.52
CA ASP A 270 0.00 -10.97 -13.57
C ASP A 270 1.35 -11.24 -14.24
N ASN A 271 2.38 -10.55 -13.77
CA ASN A 271 3.76 -10.65 -14.22
C ASN A 271 4.62 -11.31 -13.14
N PHE A 272 4.54 -12.64 -13.06
CA PHE A 272 5.26 -13.43 -12.07
C PHE A 272 6.33 -14.32 -12.73
N ALA A 273 7.56 -14.24 -12.23
CA ALA A 273 8.64 -15.12 -12.69
C ALA A 273 8.56 -16.51 -12.02
N GLY A 274 8.21 -16.54 -10.73
CA GLY A 274 8.14 -17.75 -9.90
C GLY A 274 6.71 -18.18 -9.61
N GLU A 275 6.54 -18.80 -8.45
CA GLU A 275 5.23 -19.18 -7.98
C GLU A 275 4.41 -17.95 -7.61
N ARG A 276 3.20 -17.87 -8.14
CA ARG A 276 2.24 -16.81 -7.86
C ARG A 276 1.40 -17.20 -6.64
N PRO A 277 1.36 -16.36 -5.57
CA PRO A 277 0.44 -16.59 -4.47
C PRO A 277 -1.01 -16.56 -4.99
N PRO A 278 -1.88 -17.48 -4.57
CA PRO A 278 -3.27 -17.54 -5.04
C PRO A 278 -4.15 -16.49 -4.36
N PHE A 279 -3.76 -15.19 -4.46
CA PHE A 279 -4.48 -14.07 -3.85
C PHE A 279 -5.88 -13.87 -4.44
N ASP A 280 -6.14 -14.36 -5.66
CA ASP A 280 -7.46 -14.42 -6.26
C ASP A 280 -8.45 -15.24 -5.42
N ARG A 281 -7.99 -16.28 -4.73
CA ARG A 281 -8.82 -17.07 -3.80
C ARG A 281 -9.27 -16.31 -2.56
N VAL A 282 -8.68 -15.16 -2.31
CA VAL A 282 -8.98 -14.28 -1.15
C VAL A 282 -9.36 -12.87 -1.57
N GLY A 283 -9.72 -12.67 -2.85
CA GLY A 283 -10.37 -11.46 -3.34
C GLY A 283 -9.47 -10.45 -4.05
N ALA A 284 -8.20 -10.76 -4.30
CA ALA A 284 -7.39 -9.96 -5.21
C ALA A 284 -7.74 -10.27 -6.67
N LEU A 285 -7.50 -9.33 -7.57
CA LEU A 285 -7.70 -9.49 -9.01
C LEU A 285 -6.34 -9.46 -9.71
N PHE A 286 -6.03 -10.48 -10.51
CA PHE A 286 -4.89 -10.49 -11.41
C PHE A 286 -5.31 -10.01 -12.80
N VAL A 287 -4.50 -9.14 -13.39
CA VAL A 287 -4.75 -8.52 -14.71
C VAL A 287 -3.45 -8.41 -15.51
N ASP A 288 -3.57 -8.40 -16.83
CA ASP A 288 -2.40 -8.21 -17.71
C ASP A 288 -1.91 -6.75 -17.71
N ASP A 289 -2.83 -5.79 -17.48
CA ASP A 289 -2.54 -4.34 -17.43
C ASP A 289 -3.33 -3.68 -16.31
N ILE A 290 -2.63 -3.10 -15.34
CA ILE A 290 -3.23 -2.38 -14.21
C ILE A 290 -3.58 -0.91 -14.53
N THR A 291 -3.02 -0.35 -15.61
CA THR A 291 -3.12 1.08 -15.94
C THR A 291 -4.57 1.59 -16.00
N PRO A 292 -5.54 0.85 -16.61
CA PRO A 292 -6.93 1.30 -16.60
C PRO A 292 -7.53 1.39 -15.19
N PHE A 293 -7.15 0.49 -14.30
CA PHE A 293 -7.65 0.47 -12.91
C PHE A 293 -7.05 1.59 -12.08
N GLU A 294 -5.75 1.86 -12.22
CA GLU A 294 -5.10 3.03 -11.61
C GLU A 294 -5.78 4.32 -12.04
N LYS A 295 -6.09 4.45 -13.34
CA LYS A 295 -6.77 5.61 -13.92
C LYS A 295 -8.17 5.79 -13.35
N VAL A 296 -8.94 4.70 -13.20
CA VAL A 296 -10.27 4.71 -12.57
C VAL A 296 -10.17 5.20 -11.13
N LYS A 297 -9.30 4.61 -10.33
CA LYS A 297 -9.09 5.04 -8.94
C LYS A 297 -8.68 6.51 -8.83
N LEU A 298 -7.71 6.93 -9.64
CA LEU A 298 -7.19 8.29 -9.63
C LEU A 298 -8.28 9.31 -9.99
N ARG A 299 -9.06 9.03 -11.04
CA ARG A 299 -10.07 9.93 -11.59
C ARG A 299 -11.36 9.95 -10.78
N PHE A 300 -11.77 8.83 -10.17
CA PHE A 300 -13.02 8.81 -9.40
C PHE A 300 -12.78 9.00 -7.91
N LEU A 301 -11.98 8.16 -7.28
CA LEU A 301 -11.76 8.22 -5.83
C LEU A 301 -10.88 9.42 -5.45
N ASN A 302 -9.67 9.48 -6.00
CA ASN A 302 -8.70 10.48 -5.57
C ASN A 302 -9.13 11.91 -5.98
N ALA A 303 -9.74 12.05 -7.16
CA ALA A 303 -10.22 13.35 -7.63
C ALA A 303 -11.38 13.89 -6.79
N SER A 304 -12.41 13.08 -6.53
CA SER A 304 -13.57 13.48 -5.71
C SER A 304 -13.17 13.75 -4.25
N HIS A 305 -12.21 12.98 -3.71
CA HIS A 305 -11.69 13.23 -2.37
C HIS A 305 -11.06 14.62 -2.27
N SER A 306 -10.28 15.03 -3.27
CA SER A 306 -9.70 16.39 -3.32
C SER A 306 -10.77 17.48 -3.52
N MET A 307 -11.81 17.23 -4.32
CA MET A 307 -12.93 18.17 -4.50
C MET A 307 -13.66 18.41 -3.17
N LEU A 308 -14.05 17.32 -2.51
CA LEU A 308 -14.76 17.37 -1.24
C LEU A 308 -13.91 17.99 -0.13
N ALA A 309 -12.60 17.79 -0.13
CA ALA A 309 -11.70 18.43 0.83
C ALA A 309 -11.68 19.95 0.67
N ALA A 310 -11.50 20.44 -0.56
CA ALA A 310 -11.46 21.89 -0.84
C ALA A 310 -12.80 22.55 -0.53
N MET A 311 -13.90 21.99 -1.03
CA MET A 311 -15.24 22.55 -0.89
C MET A 311 -15.77 22.43 0.55
N GLY A 312 -15.53 21.32 1.23
CA GLY A 312 -15.89 21.12 2.64
C GLY A 312 -15.18 22.10 3.55
N TYR A 313 -13.87 22.31 3.36
CA TYR A 313 -13.13 23.33 4.11
C TYR A 313 -13.70 24.74 3.90
N LEU A 314 -14.07 25.10 2.66
CA LEU A 314 -14.70 26.39 2.37
C LEU A 314 -16.06 26.52 3.04
N ALA A 315 -16.82 25.43 3.13
CA ALA A 315 -18.12 25.35 3.82
C ALA A 315 -18.01 25.31 5.35
N GLY A 316 -16.79 25.15 5.90
CA GLY A 316 -16.54 25.09 7.33
C GLY A 316 -16.56 23.68 7.93
N ASP A 317 -16.61 22.65 7.11
CA ASP A 317 -16.59 21.26 7.55
C ASP A 317 -15.17 20.85 7.98
N GLN A 318 -15.07 19.96 8.98
CA GLN A 318 -13.81 19.43 9.46
C GLN A 318 -13.44 18.11 8.77
N PHE A 319 -14.44 17.32 8.39
CA PHE A 319 -14.28 15.98 7.84
C PHE A 319 -15.01 15.79 6.51
N ILE A 320 -14.53 14.89 5.69
CA ILE A 320 -15.11 14.57 4.36
C ILE A 320 -16.55 14.07 4.47
N HIS A 321 -16.86 13.24 5.49
CA HIS A 321 -18.23 12.77 5.68
C HIS A 321 -19.22 13.89 6.03
N GLU A 322 -18.76 14.97 6.67
CA GLU A 322 -19.58 16.16 6.94
C GLU A 322 -19.89 16.91 5.65
N ALA A 323 -18.90 17.09 4.79
CA ALA A 323 -19.08 17.68 3.46
C ALA A 323 -20.16 16.92 2.66
N LEU A 324 -20.17 15.57 2.73
CA LEU A 324 -21.16 14.75 2.04
C LEU A 324 -22.55 14.71 2.71
N ARG A 325 -22.71 15.20 3.95
CA ARG A 325 -24.02 15.45 4.54
C ARG A 325 -24.72 16.65 3.91
N ARG A 326 -23.97 17.57 3.30
CA ARG A 326 -24.54 18.68 2.52
C ARG A 326 -24.98 18.15 1.16
N SER A 327 -26.29 18.13 0.92
CA SER A 327 -26.89 17.61 -0.30
C SER A 327 -26.31 18.27 -1.58
N SER A 328 -25.99 19.58 -1.51
CA SER A 328 -25.38 20.32 -2.62
C SER A 328 -23.97 19.81 -2.96
N LEU A 329 -23.12 19.53 -1.96
CA LEU A 329 -21.77 19.02 -2.19
C LEU A 329 -21.79 17.54 -2.63
N ALA A 330 -22.68 16.75 -2.05
CA ALA A 330 -22.88 15.36 -2.46
C ALA A 330 -23.32 15.27 -3.92
N LEU A 331 -24.33 16.05 -4.31
CA LEU A 331 -24.82 16.12 -5.68
C LEU A 331 -23.73 16.66 -6.63
N PHE A 332 -22.99 17.69 -6.23
CA PHE A 332 -21.89 18.24 -7.03
C PHE A 332 -20.82 17.16 -7.31
N ALA A 333 -20.34 16.45 -6.30
CA ALA A 333 -19.34 15.40 -6.47
C ALA A 333 -19.84 14.29 -7.38
N GLU A 334 -21.09 13.84 -7.19
CA GLU A 334 -21.72 12.82 -8.04
C GLU A 334 -21.81 13.28 -9.51
N GLN A 335 -22.32 14.49 -9.75
CA GLN A 335 -22.48 15.01 -11.11
C GLN A 335 -21.13 15.27 -11.78
N ALA A 336 -20.13 15.79 -11.05
CA ALA A 336 -18.78 15.96 -11.57
C ALA A 336 -18.20 14.64 -12.07
N LEU A 337 -18.37 13.58 -11.29
CA LEU A 337 -17.87 12.25 -11.67
C LEU A 337 -18.67 11.64 -12.84
N LYS A 338 -20.01 11.69 -12.78
CA LYS A 338 -20.88 11.04 -13.79
C LYS A 338 -20.89 11.78 -15.12
N LEU A 339 -20.85 13.13 -15.12
CA LEU A 339 -21.01 13.92 -16.34
C LEU A 339 -19.69 14.39 -16.96
N ASN A 340 -18.66 14.70 -16.13
CA ASN A 340 -17.40 15.22 -16.68
C ASN A 340 -16.30 14.13 -16.73
N VAL A 341 -16.25 13.19 -15.78
CA VAL A 341 -15.12 12.27 -15.66
C VAL A 341 -15.41 10.92 -16.29
N LEU A 342 -16.56 10.32 -16.01
CA LEU A 342 -16.92 8.97 -16.48
C LEU A 342 -16.92 8.83 -18.00
N PRO A 343 -17.48 9.79 -18.79
CA PRO A 343 -17.51 9.67 -20.26
C PRO A 343 -16.11 9.68 -20.90
N LEU A 344 -15.10 10.18 -20.18
CA LEU A 344 -13.73 10.34 -20.65
C LEU A 344 -12.76 9.32 -20.03
N THR A 345 -13.29 8.39 -19.22
CA THR A 345 -12.46 7.40 -18.54
C THR A 345 -12.75 6.02 -19.10
N HIS A 346 -11.73 5.38 -19.65
CA HIS A 346 -11.84 3.97 -20.03
C HIS A 346 -11.95 3.14 -18.73
N VAL A 347 -13.15 2.57 -18.52
CA VAL A 347 -13.43 1.69 -17.39
C VAL A 347 -13.25 0.24 -17.87
N PRO A 348 -12.44 -0.59 -17.19
CA PRO A 348 -12.29 -2.00 -17.54
C PRO A 348 -13.63 -2.74 -17.58
N SER A 349 -13.77 -3.68 -18.50
CA SER A 349 -15.03 -4.45 -18.68
C SER A 349 -15.44 -5.27 -17.44
N THR A 350 -14.51 -5.53 -16.54
CA THR A 350 -14.74 -6.20 -15.26
C THR A 350 -15.32 -5.28 -14.18
N MET A 351 -15.46 -3.98 -14.47
CA MET A 351 -15.98 -2.97 -13.54
C MET A 351 -17.15 -2.20 -14.14
N SER A 352 -18.04 -1.69 -13.28
CA SER A 352 -19.05 -0.69 -13.63
C SER A 352 -18.61 0.67 -13.10
N GLY A 353 -18.36 1.66 -13.97
CA GLY A 353 -17.95 2.99 -13.56
C GLY A 353 -18.98 3.70 -12.69
N THR A 354 -20.28 3.55 -12.97
CA THR A 354 -21.35 4.10 -12.14
C THR A 354 -21.39 3.47 -10.77
N THR A 355 -21.31 2.15 -10.68
CA THR A 355 -21.28 1.41 -9.40
C THR A 355 -20.05 1.83 -8.59
N TYR A 356 -18.88 1.94 -9.21
CA TYR A 356 -17.66 2.36 -8.52
C TYR A 356 -17.77 3.79 -7.96
N ILE A 357 -18.39 4.73 -8.71
CA ILE A 357 -18.67 6.09 -8.23
C ILE A 357 -19.57 6.05 -6.98
N ASP A 358 -20.66 5.27 -7.04
CA ASP A 358 -21.61 5.17 -5.94
C ASP A 358 -20.95 4.56 -4.69
N GLU A 359 -20.10 3.54 -4.86
CA GLU A 359 -19.27 2.94 -3.80
C GLU A 359 -18.28 3.93 -3.18
N VAL A 360 -17.57 4.71 -4.00
CA VAL A 360 -16.64 5.74 -3.53
C VAL A 360 -17.36 6.78 -2.66
N LEU A 361 -18.52 7.27 -3.12
CA LEU A 361 -19.29 8.24 -2.36
C LEU A 361 -19.89 7.63 -1.07
N ALA A 362 -20.26 6.34 -1.09
CA ALA A 362 -20.71 5.62 0.11
C ALA A 362 -19.57 5.47 1.13
N ARG A 363 -18.35 5.15 0.70
CA ARG A 363 -17.15 5.07 1.55
C ARG A 363 -16.87 6.40 2.24
N PHE A 364 -16.98 7.51 1.53
CA PHE A 364 -16.74 8.85 2.08
C PHE A 364 -17.81 9.30 3.08
N ARG A 365 -19.03 8.71 3.07
CA ARG A 365 -20.08 8.96 4.07
C ARG A 365 -19.82 8.27 5.40
N ASN A 366 -18.87 7.35 5.49
CA ASN A 366 -18.57 6.61 6.70
C ASN A 366 -18.01 7.54 7.78
N HIS A 367 -18.81 7.84 8.80
CA HIS A 367 -18.45 8.72 9.91
C HIS A 367 -17.49 8.08 10.91
N ASN A 368 -17.36 6.75 10.90
CA ASN A 368 -16.40 6.03 11.73
C ASN A 368 -14.96 6.16 11.19
N LEU A 369 -14.82 6.78 10.00
CA LEU A 369 -13.53 7.10 9.36
C LEU A 369 -13.43 8.62 9.14
N PRO A 370 -13.14 9.40 10.19
CA PRO A 370 -13.13 10.86 10.09
C PRO A 370 -11.87 11.36 9.34
N TYR A 371 -11.97 11.52 8.00
CA TYR A 371 -10.94 12.15 7.21
C TYR A 371 -10.99 13.66 7.36
N ALA A 372 -9.96 14.23 7.95
CA ALA A 372 -9.84 15.68 8.03
C ALA A 372 -9.66 16.30 6.64
N VAL A 373 -10.49 17.28 6.29
CA VAL A 373 -10.41 17.97 5.00
C VAL A 373 -9.05 18.61 4.77
N LEU A 374 -8.38 19.11 5.82
CA LEU A 374 -7.04 19.67 5.74
C LEU A 374 -5.98 18.60 5.45
N GLN A 375 -6.08 17.40 6.04
CA GLN A 375 -5.16 16.30 5.77
C GLN A 375 -5.27 15.84 4.31
N VAL A 376 -6.49 15.75 3.78
CA VAL A 376 -6.71 15.42 2.36
C VAL A 376 -6.19 16.53 1.46
N GLY A 377 -6.36 17.79 1.87
CA GLY A 377 -5.89 18.98 1.17
C GLY A 377 -4.37 19.22 1.21
N THR A 378 -3.61 18.46 2.03
CA THR A 378 -2.14 18.55 2.07
C THR A 378 -1.56 18.20 0.69
N ASP A 379 -0.51 18.93 0.26
CA ASP A 379 0.16 18.78 -1.05
C ASP A 379 -0.80 18.85 -2.25
N SER A 380 -1.92 19.57 -2.10
CA SER A 380 -2.99 19.60 -3.11
C SER A 380 -2.52 20.18 -4.46
N SER A 381 -1.56 21.10 -4.48
CA SER A 381 -1.00 21.66 -5.72
C SER A 381 -0.32 20.59 -6.60
N GLN A 382 0.30 19.58 -6.01
CA GLN A 382 0.86 18.45 -6.74
C GLN A 382 -0.23 17.43 -7.12
N LYS A 383 -1.16 17.16 -6.18
CA LYS A 383 -2.22 16.19 -6.37
C LYS A 383 -3.19 16.55 -7.51
N ILE A 384 -3.59 17.80 -7.65
CA ILE A 384 -4.54 18.18 -8.70
C ILE A 384 -3.96 18.08 -10.11
N GLN A 385 -2.64 18.23 -10.27
CA GLN A 385 -1.96 18.05 -11.56
C GLN A 385 -2.16 16.63 -12.11
N GLN A 386 -2.24 15.65 -11.22
CA GLN A 386 -2.47 14.25 -11.61
C GLN A 386 -3.96 13.89 -11.62
N ARG A 387 -4.76 14.47 -10.70
CA ARG A 387 -6.13 14.03 -10.43
C ARG A 387 -7.17 14.74 -11.32
N TRP A 388 -6.97 16.03 -11.67
CA TRP A 388 -7.96 16.83 -12.35
C TRP A 388 -7.52 17.29 -13.74
N PHE A 389 -6.29 17.80 -13.89
CA PHE A 389 -5.86 18.40 -15.17
C PHE A 389 -5.90 17.41 -16.32
N PRO A 390 -5.47 16.14 -16.19
CA PRO A 390 -5.60 15.19 -17.30
C PRO A 390 -7.04 14.91 -17.73
N ALA A 391 -8.01 14.97 -16.79
CA ALA A 391 -9.42 14.79 -17.12
C ALA A 391 -9.99 16.06 -17.82
N ILE A 392 -9.55 17.25 -17.41
CA ILE A 392 -9.90 18.52 -18.05
C ILE A 392 -9.31 18.57 -19.47
N ASP A 393 -8.04 18.21 -19.64
CA ASP A 393 -7.38 18.17 -20.94
C ASP A 393 -8.08 17.20 -21.91
N ASP A 394 -8.45 16.02 -21.42
CA ASP A 394 -9.22 15.04 -22.22
C ASP A 394 -10.57 15.63 -22.65
N ALA A 395 -11.28 16.34 -21.74
CA ALA A 395 -12.55 16.99 -22.05
C ALA A 395 -12.37 18.07 -23.14
N LEU A 396 -11.37 18.93 -22.98
CA LEU A 396 -11.11 20.02 -23.93
C LEU A 396 -10.75 19.49 -25.32
N ARG A 397 -9.98 18.39 -25.42
CA ARG A 397 -9.61 17.76 -26.70
C ARG A 397 -10.80 17.25 -27.50
N VAL A 398 -11.84 16.77 -26.81
CA VAL A 398 -13.04 16.21 -27.47
C VAL A 398 -14.19 17.21 -27.54
N GLY A 399 -13.99 18.46 -27.08
CA GLY A 399 -15.07 19.44 -26.98
C GLY A 399 -16.16 19.08 -25.97
N GLY A 400 -15.81 18.28 -24.96
CA GLY A 400 -16.71 17.82 -23.90
C GLY A 400 -16.89 18.84 -22.78
N ALA A 401 -17.92 18.62 -21.95
CA ALA A 401 -18.20 19.46 -20.79
C ALA A 401 -17.18 19.21 -19.67
N CYS A 402 -16.69 20.30 -19.05
CA CYS A 402 -15.81 20.23 -17.88
C CYS A 402 -16.19 21.24 -16.79
N ASP A 403 -17.44 21.69 -16.77
CA ASP A 403 -17.91 22.79 -15.90
C ASP A 403 -17.73 22.47 -14.42
N TYR A 404 -18.05 21.25 -14.00
CA TYR A 404 -17.87 20.81 -12.62
C TYR A 404 -16.39 20.75 -12.24
N MET A 405 -15.53 20.29 -13.14
CA MET A 405 -14.08 20.25 -12.91
C MET A 405 -13.48 21.66 -12.84
N ALA A 406 -13.91 22.57 -13.71
CA ALA A 406 -13.51 23.97 -13.68
C ALA A 406 -13.92 24.65 -12.36
N PHE A 407 -15.14 24.37 -11.89
CA PHE A 407 -15.60 24.86 -10.59
C PHE A 407 -14.78 24.27 -9.43
N ALA A 408 -14.42 22.97 -9.48
CA ALA A 408 -13.57 22.35 -8.48
C ALA A 408 -12.17 23.01 -8.40
N VAL A 409 -11.59 23.40 -9.56
CA VAL A 409 -10.32 24.15 -9.62
C VAL A 409 -10.47 25.52 -8.98
N ALA A 410 -11.57 26.26 -9.26
CA ALA A 410 -11.84 27.56 -8.65
C ALA A 410 -12.04 27.45 -7.13
N ALA A 411 -12.76 26.41 -6.67
CA ALA A 411 -12.92 26.12 -5.25
C ALA A 411 -11.59 25.80 -4.57
N TRP A 412 -10.74 25.02 -5.23
CA TRP A 412 -9.39 24.74 -4.73
C TRP A 412 -8.53 26.00 -4.62
N ALA A 413 -8.54 26.89 -5.60
CA ALA A 413 -7.82 28.15 -5.53
C ALA A 413 -8.28 29.01 -4.33
N SER A 414 -9.60 29.05 -4.10
CA SER A 414 -10.19 29.71 -2.93
C SER A 414 -9.82 29.04 -1.61
N PHE A 415 -9.73 27.70 -1.59
CA PHE A 415 -9.25 26.92 -0.45
C PHE A 415 -7.81 27.32 -0.08
N ILE A 416 -6.90 27.34 -1.05
CA ILE A 416 -5.49 27.74 -0.84
C ILE A 416 -5.41 29.16 -0.30
N GLN A 417 -6.11 30.12 -0.91
CA GLN A 417 -6.13 31.50 -0.46
C GLN A 417 -6.65 31.63 0.99
N LYS A 418 -7.76 30.96 1.33
CA LYS A 418 -8.34 31.00 2.68
C LYS A 418 -7.42 30.35 3.70
N HIS A 419 -6.70 29.27 3.32
CA HIS A 419 -5.76 28.58 4.20
C HIS A 419 -4.52 29.44 4.47
N LEU A 420 -3.93 30.04 3.45
CA LEU A 420 -2.78 30.95 3.60
C LEU A 420 -3.11 32.16 4.48
N ASN A 421 -4.28 32.78 4.29
CA ASN A 421 -4.74 33.91 5.09
C ASN A 421 -4.97 33.58 6.58
N LYS A 422 -5.07 32.30 6.95
CA LYS A 422 -5.16 31.89 8.36
C LYS A 422 -3.79 31.62 9.00
N MET A 423 -2.74 31.51 8.20
CA MET A 423 -1.37 31.27 8.66
C MET A 423 -0.58 32.57 8.83
N THR A 424 -1.07 33.68 8.26
CA THR A 424 -0.58 35.07 8.46
C THR A 424 -1.35 35.76 9.57
#